data_f4288a440bb27ff300ae6ca780154bd4
#
_entry.id   f4288a440bb27ff300ae6ca780154bd4
#
_cell.length_a   1.000
_cell.length_b   1.000
_cell.length_c   1.000
_cell.angle_alpha   90.00
_cell.angle_beta   90.00
_cell.angle_gamma   90.00
#
_symmetry.space_group_name_H-M   'P 1'
#
loop_
_entity.id
_entity.type
_entity.pdbx_description
1 polymer ?
#
loop_
_entity_poly.entity_id
_entity_poly.type
_entity_poly.pdbx_seq_one_letter_code
_entity_poly.pdbx_strand_id
1 'polypeptide(L)'
;RGSAFVRTLPIDSALVRLKKKELKGKLDPERALEIGRELGVDYVVLGQIDDMSMKRFRATVPIGGYRSYQGLTIIQLFPYKVIDGELAGDVVREVTEDSKRYGITNPAAYVPLEKEYFLLGQMEWGSEEFHQTLLGKSVGKCLDILAVGLDSLIQPPAALKVSQPQLISIDGVQAYINVGLVDSVQNGNKYGVWDKGRELRDPDTDEVLGKALPRRVGVVQIEQVLSDHLSLVRILNGQDAVEEGFGIRAE
;
A
#
# COMPACT_ATOMS: atom_id res chain seq x y z
N ARG A 1 1.89 13.63 4.57
CA ARG A 1 1.18 12.94 5.67
C ARG A 1 0.89 11.55 5.14
N GLY A 2 1.61 10.52 5.62
CA GLY A 2 1.35 9.14 5.23
C GLY A 2 -0.01 8.69 5.76
N SER A 3 -0.65 7.77 5.03
CA SER A 3 -1.85 7.07 5.50
C SER A 3 -1.56 6.39 6.84
N ALA A 4 -2.51 6.41 7.76
CA ALA A 4 -2.38 5.72 9.06
C ALA A 4 -2.29 4.19 8.90
N PHE A 5 -2.61 3.66 7.71
CA PHE A 5 -2.70 2.22 7.43
C PHE A 5 -1.60 1.72 6.50
N VAL A 6 -0.90 2.61 5.78
CA VAL A 6 0.15 2.22 4.83
C VAL A 6 1.53 2.46 5.44
N ARG A 7 2.29 1.38 5.61
CA ARG A 7 3.70 1.45 5.98
C ARG A 7 4.56 1.27 4.72
N THR A 8 5.31 2.29 4.36
CA THR A 8 6.26 2.22 3.25
C THR A 8 7.61 1.69 3.72
N LEU A 9 8.22 0.83 2.92
CA LEU A 9 9.62 0.44 3.10
C LEU A 9 10.53 1.47 2.42
N PRO A 10 11.75 1.71 2.95
CA PRO A 10 12.74 2.55 2.29
C PRO A 10 13.05 2.00 0.88
N ILE A 11 13.11 2.88 -0.10
CA ILE A 11 13.37 2.51 -1.51
C ILE A 11 14.69 1.75 -1.66
N ASP A 12 15.69 2.06 -0.85
CA ASP A 12 16.99 1.39 -0.85
C ASP A 12 16.86 -0.13 -0.63
N SER A 13 15.86 -0.56 0.15
CA SER A 13 15.57 -1.97 0.37
C SER A 13 15.23 -2.72 -0.91
N ALA A 14 14.59 -2.05 -1.88
CA ALA A 14 14.28 -2.60 -3.19
C ALA A 14 15.46 -2.41 -4.16
N LEU A 15 16.09 -1.23 -4.17
CA LEU A 15 17.18 -0.89 -5.11
C LEU A 15 18.38 -1.83 -5.00
N VAL A 16 18.73 -2.26 -3.79
CA VAL A 16 19.82 -3.21 -3.54
C VAL A 16 19.60 -4.56 -4.25
N ARG A 17 18.35 -4.92 -4.54
CA ARG A 17 17.98 -6.17 -5.20
C ARG A 17 17.95 -6.08 -6.72
N LEU A 18 18.04 -4.86 -7.26
CA LEU A 18 18.02 -4.61 -8.69
C LEU A 18 19.42 -4.72 -9.31
N LYS A 19 19.51 -5.32 -10.48
CA LYS A 19 20.74 -5.34 -11.27
C LYS A 19 20.94 -3.99 -11.96
N LYS A 20 22.19 -3.62 -12.26
CA LYS A 20 22.51 -2.34 -12.93
C LYS A 20 21.72 -2.11 -14.23
N LYS A 21 21.37 -3.17 -14.98
CA LYS A 21 20.57 -3.07 -16.18
C LYS A 21 19.09 -2.80 -15.91
N GLU A 22 18.58 -3.26 -14.75
CA GLU A 22 17.20 -3.07 -14.31
C GLU A 22 16.95 -1.67 -13.77
N LEU A 23 18.00 -0.99 -13.33
CA LEU A 23 17.97 0.42 -12.93
C LEU A 23 17.83 1.39 -14.12
N LYS A 24 17.98 0.89 -15.34
CA LYS A 24 17.87 1.68 -16.57
C LYS A 24 16.66 1.20 -17.37
N GLY A 25 15.60 1.97 -17.37
CA GLY A 25 14.40 1.68 -18.15
C GLY A 25 13.22 1.24 -17.29
N LYS A 26 12.24 0.62 -17.91
CA LYS A 26 11.02 0.16 -17.27
C LYS A 26 11.29 -1.18 -16.56
N LEU A 27 11.05 -1.23 -15.26
CA LEU A 27 11.13 -2.47 -14.51
C LEU A 27 9.95 -3.39 -14.90
N ASP A 28 10.26 -4.67 -15.11
CA ASP A 28 9.26 -5.69 -15.36
C ASP A 28 8.38 -5.89 -14.11
N PRO A 29 7.04 -5.90 -14.25
CA PRO A 29 6.14 -6.17 -13.14
C PRO A 29 6.42 -7.50 -12.43
N GLU A 30 6.75 -8.57 -13.15
CA GLU A 30 7.07 -9.86 -12.54
C GLU A 30 8.31 -9.77 -11.64
N ARG A 31 9.34 -9.05 -12.11
CA ARG A 31 10.54 -8.82 -11.31
C ARG A 31 10.28 -7.97 -10.07
N ALA A 32 9.40 -6.98 -10.19
CA ALA A 32 8.97 -6.17 -9.05
C ALA A 32 8.21 -7.00 -8.01
N LEU A 33 7.34 -7.90 -8.46
CA LEU A 33 6.60 -8.83 -7.60
C LEU A 33 7.53 -9.83 -6.89
N GLU A 34 8.56 -10.34 -7.58
CA GLU A 34 9.60 -11.17 -6.92
C GLU A 34 10.25 -10.44 -5.75
N ILE A 35 10.69 -9.20 -5.99
CA ILE A 35 11.28 -8.36 -4.95
C ILE A 35 10.27 -8.10 -3.82
N GLY A 36 9.00 -7.87 -4.16
CA GLY A 36 7.93 -7.69 -3.18
C GLY A 36 7.76 -8.92 -2.27
N ARG A 37 7.78 -10.12 -2.84
CA ARG A 37 7.75 -11.39 -2.08
C ARG A 37 8.95 -11.55 -1.18
N GLU A 38 10.16 -11.25 -1.68
CA GLU A 38 11.39 -11.29 -0.87
C GLU A 38 11.37 -10.32 0.31
N LEU A 39 10.72 -9.16 0.15
CA LEU A 39 10.58 -8.13 1.18
C LEU A 39 9.40 -8.36 2.11
N GLY A 40 8.49 -9.30 1.78
CA GLY A 40 7.29 -9.57 2.56
C GLY A 40 6.32 -8.36 2.59
N VAL A 41 6.15 -7.67 1.46
CA VAL A 41 5.22 -6.53 1.34
C VAL A 41 3.93 -6.96 0.66
N ASP A 42 2.82 -6.29 0.98
CA ASP A 42 1.50 -6.58 0.40
C ASP A 42 1.35 -6.01 -1.01
N TYR A 43 1.98 -4.87 -1.26
CA TYR A 43 1.92 -4.16 -2.54
C TYR A 43 3.30 -3.72 -3.01
N VAL A 44 3.48 -3.76 -4.32
CA VAL A 44 4.59 -3.13 -5.02
C VAL A 44 4.02 -2.07 -5.96
N VAL A 45 4.52 -0.84 -5.86
CA VAL A 45 4.08 0.25 -6.71
C VAL A 45 5.17 0.57 -7.72
N LEU A 46 4.89 0.36 -9.00
CA LEU A 46 5.73 0.82 -10.09
C LEU A 46 5.33 2.23 -10.51
N GLY A 47 6.31 3.10 -10.72
CA GLY A 47 6.10 4.45 -11.21
C GLY A 47 6.65 4.63 -12.62
N GLN A 48 5.94 5.39 -13.45
CA GLN A 48 6.40 5.83 -14.76
C GLN A 48 6.21 7.35 -14.87
N ILE A 49 7.26 8.03 -15.27
CA ILE A 49 7.23 9.46 -15.58
C ILE A 49 7.07 9.59 -17.11
N ASP A 50 5.93 10.08 -17.56
CA ASP A 50 5.64 10.26 -18.99
C ASP A 50 6.08 11.63 -19.49
N ASP A 51 5.87 12.67 -18.67
CA ASP A 51 6.39 14.00 -18.98
C ASP A 51 6.78 14.72 -17.67
N MET A 52 7.86 15.43 -17.73
CA MET A 52 8.33 16.32 -16.69
C MET A 52 9.12 17.42 -17.35
N SER A 53 8.42 18.47 -17.73
CA SER A 53 8.98 19.53 -18.57
C SER A 53 8.50 20.91 -18.14
N MET A 54 9.31 21.89 -18.47
CA MET A 54 8.93 23.30 -18.40
C MET A 54 8.82 23.86 -19.82
N LYS A 55 7.63 24.32 -20.17
CA LYS A 55 7.33 24.88 -21.49
C LYS A 55 7.31 26.40 -21.43
N ARG A 56 7.85 27.02 -22.49
CA ARG A 56 7.84 28.46 -22.66
C ARG A 56 7.00 28.82 -23.88
N PHE A 57 6.01 29.67 -23.68
CA PHE A 57 5.16 30.19 -24.74
C PHE A 57 5.46 31.67 -24.96
N ARG A 58 5.43 32.09 -26.20
CA ARG A 58 5.52 33.49 -26.58
C ARG A 58 4.29 33.86 -27.39
N ALA A 59 3.57 34.86 -26.95
CA ALA A 59 2.50 35.44 -27.71
C ALA A 59 2.89 36.85 -28.15
N THR A 60 2.68 37.14 -29.43
CA THR A 60 2.85 38.47 -29.99
C THR A 60 1.46 39.08 -30.15
N VAL A 61 1.28 40.26 -29.60
CA VAL A 61 0.04 41.04 -29.70
C VAL A 61 0.37 42.36 -30.41
N PRO A 62 -0.62 43.08 -31.02
CA PRO A 62 -0.37 44.30 -31.81
C PRO A 62 0.47 45.35 -31.10
N ILE A 63 0.37 45.42 -29.75
CA ILE A 63 1.16 46.33 -28.94
C ILE A 63 1.90 45.49 -27.89
N GLY A 64 3.14 45.05 -28.30
CA GLY A 64 4.01 44.26 -27.42
C GLY A 64 3.84 42.74 -27.59
N GLY A 65 4.25 42.01 -26.60
CA GLY A 65 4.13 40.53 -26.51
C GLY A 65 4.34 40.11 -25.07
N TYR A 66 3.86 38.91 -24.75
CA TYR A 66 4.11 38.32 -23.45
C TYR A 66 4.74 36.92 -23.58
N ARG A 67 5.48 36.57 -22.57
CA ARG A 67 5.97 35.19 -22.39
C ARG A 67 5.20 34.54 -21.27
N SER A 68 4.85 33.30 -21.45
CA SER A 68 4.22 32.46 -20.42
C SER A 68 5.05 31.22 -20.21
N TYR A 69 5.15 30.78 -18.99
CA TYR A 69 5.85 29.54 -18.61
C TYR A 69 4.84 28.58 -17.99
N GLN A 70 5.04 27.29 -18.28
CA GLN A 70 4.17 26.23 -17.81
C GLN A 70 5.04 25.06 -17.35
N GLY A 71 4.89 24.64 -16.12
CA GLY A 71 5.44 23.38 -15.62
C GLY A 71 4.42 22.26 -15.88
N LEU A 72 4.86 21.18 -16.49
CA LEU A 72 4.04 20.01 -16.76
C LEU A 72 4.68 18.78 -16.11
N THR A 73 3.86 18.02 -15.38
CA THR A 73 4.27 16.76 -14.76
C THR A 73 3.18 15.72 -15.02
N ILE A 74 3.55 14.61 -15.63
CA ILE A 74 2.68 13.46 -15.87
C ILE A 74 3.36 12.24 -15.29
N ILE A 75 2.76 11.64 -14.27
CA ILE A 75 3.26 10.43 -13.61
C ILE A 75 2.13 9.41 -13.55
N GLN A 76 2.45 8.16 -13.88
CA GLN A 76 1.58 7.01 -13.73
C GLN A 76 2.11 6.13 -12.60
N LEU A 77 1.22 5.61 -11.77
CA LEU A 77 1.53 4.60 -10.77
C LEU A 77 0.72 3.34 -11.03
N PHE A 78 1.37 2.20 -10.85
CA PHE A 78 0.81 0.88 -11.07
C PHE A 78 1.00 0.06 -9.77
N PRO A 79 0.01 0.05 -8.86
CA PRO A 79 0.05 -0.75 -7.65
C PRO A 79 -0.33 -2.20 -7.95
N TYR A 80 0.59 -3.12 -7.73
CA TYR A 80 0.39 -4.57 -7.85
C TYR A 80 0.24 -5.19 -6.47
N LYS A 81 -0.74 -6.05 -6.29
CA LYS A 81 -0.84 -6.92 -5.12
C LYS A 81 0.19 -8.04 -5.23
N VAL A 82 1.01 -8.23 -4.22
CA VAL A 82 2.10 -9.22 -4.26
C VAL A 82 1.58 -10.66 -4.20
N ILE A 83 0.41 -10.86 -3.57
CA ILE A 83 -0.17 -12.18 -3.37
C ILE A 83 -0.61 -12.86 -4.66
N ASP A 84 -1.33 -12.15 -5.51
CA ASP A 84 -1.93 -12.67 -6.75
C ASP A 84 -1.26 -12.11 -8.01
N GLY A 85 -0.45 -11.06 -7.86
CA GLY A 85 0.18 -10.35 -8.95
C GLY A 85 -0.78 -9.44 -9.74
N GLU A 86 -2.02 -9.28 -9.26
CA GLU A 86 -3.01 -8.45 -9.93
C GLU A 86 -2.73 -6.95 -9.74
N LEU A 87 -3.03 -6.19 -10.79
CA LEU A 87 -3.00 -4.74 -10.74
C LEU A 87 -4.23 -4.25 -9.94
N ALA A 88 -3.98 -3.57 -8.83
CA ALA A 88 -5.06 -2.99 -8.01
C ALA A 88 -5.75 -1.80 -8.71
N GLY A 89 -5.13 -1.27 -9.75
CA GLY A 89 -5.60 -0.16 -10.57
C GLY A 89 -4.43 0.72 -10.99
N ASP A 90 -4.60 1.47 -12.08
CA ASP A 90 -3.65 2.47 -12.50
C ASP A 90 -4.06 3.85 -12.01
N VAL A 91 -3.11 4.61 -11.50
CA VAL A 91 -3.32 5.99 -11.09
C VAL A 91 -2.50 6.89 -11.99
N VAL A 92 -3.20 7.62 -12.85
CA VAL A 92 -2.58 8.60 -13.74
C VAL A 92 -2.91 9.99 -13.23
N ARG A 93 -1.92 10.85 -13.13
CA ARG A 93 -2.11 12.25 -12.76
C ARG A 93 -1.28 13.16 -13.64
N GLU A 94 -1.92 14.23 -14.07
CA GLU A 94 -1.32 15.33 -14.78
C GLU A 94 -1.53 16.61 -13.97
N VAL A 95 -0.45 17.32 -13.70
CA VAL A 95 -0.52 18.61 -13.03
C VAL A 95 0.20 19.64 -13.86
N THR A 96 -0.49 20.71 -14.16
CA THR A 96 0.05 21.85 -14.90
C THR A 96 0.07 23.07 -13.99
N GLU A 97 1.26 23.62 -13.80
CA GLU A 97 1.43 24.94 -13.19
C GLU A 97 1.62 26.00 -14.26
N ASP A 98 0.80 27.02 -14.25
CA ASP A 98 0.82 28.10 -15.22
C ASP A 98 1.13 29.44 -14.56
N SER A 99 2.12 30.13 -15.10
CA SER A 99 2.50 31.47 -14.66
C SER A 99 1.70 32.58 -15.33
N LYS A 100 0.62 32.26 -16.08
CA LYS A 100 -0.20 33.26 -16.72
C LYS A 100 -0.79 34.22 -15.67
N ARG A 101 -0.35 35.45 -15.74
CA ARG A 101 -1.03 36.54 -15.07
C ARG A 101 -1.82 37.34 -16.11
N TYR A 102 -3.14 37.25 -16.00
CA TYR A 102 -4.02 38.15 -16.77
C TYR A 102 -3.85 39.54 -16.25
N GLY A 103 -3.35 40.44 -17.08
CA GLY A 103 -3.19 41.85 -16.77
C GLY A 103 -1.97 42.48 -17.45
N ILE A 104 -1.85 43.82 -17.34
CA ILE A 104 -0.72 44.58 -17.87
C ILE A 104 0.57 44.00 -17.31
N THR A 105 1.35 43.42 -18.19
CA THR A 105 2.56 42.68 -17.84
C THR A 105 3.57 43.58 -17.17
N ASN A 106 3.87 43.34 -15.91
CA ASN A 106 5.02 43.92 -15.26
C ASN A 106 6.29 43.19 -15.78
N PRO A 107 7.14 43.82 -16.60
CA PRO A 107 8.33 43.19 -17.16
C PRO A 107 9.25 42.62 -16.07
N ALA A 108 9.29 43.23 -14.90
CA ALA A 108 10.10 42.77 -13.77
C ALA A 108 9.68 41.41 -13.21
N ALA A 109 8.44 40.98 -13.43
CA ALA A 109 7.95 39.67 -12.97
C ALA A 109 8.41 38.51 -13.82
N TYR A 110 8.93 38.75 -15.05
CA TYR A 110 9.37 37.70 -15.96
C TYR A 110 10.82 37.27 -15.77
N VAL A 111 11.65 38.17 -15.25
CA VAL A 111 13.08 37.91 -15.07
C VAL A 111 13.34 36.66 -14.20
N PRO A 112 12.64 36.48 -13.08
CA PRO A 112 12.82 35.27 -12.26
C PRO A 112 12.47 33.98 -13.01
N LEU A 113 11.33 33.94 -13.72
CA LEU A 113 10.86 32.74 -14.44
C LEU A 113 11.73 32.42 -15.67
N GLU A 114 12.22 33.42 -16.37
CA GLU A 114 13.15 33.22 -17.48
C GLU A 114 14.48 32.67 -16.96
N LYS A 115 14.99 33.19 -15.88
CA LYS A 115 16.19 32.70 -15.20
C LYS A 115 15.97 31.26 -14.71
N GLU A 116 14.86 30.97 -14.07
CA GLU A 116 14.47 29.63 -13.62
C GLU A 116 14.47 28.63 -14.79
N TYR A 117 13.83 28.97 -15.93
CA TYR A 117 13.78 28.13 -17.11
C TYR A 117 15.17 27.72 -17.63
N PHE A 118 16.13 28.65 -17.63
CA PHE A 118 17.49 28.36 -18.11
C PHE A 118 18.36 27.66 -17.06
N LEU A 119 18.09 27.83 -15.78
CA LEU A 119 18.87 27.23 -14.70
C LEU A 119 18.35 25.88 -14.25
N LEU A 120 17.13 25.49 -14.67
CA LEU A 120 16.48 24.26 -14.21
C LEU A 120 17.36 23.00 -14.39
N GLY A 121 18.07 22.90 -15.53
CA GLY A 121 18.98 21.79 -15.79
C GLY A 121 20.28 21.78 -15.00
N GLN A 122 20.55 22.84 -14.22
CA GLN A 122 21.73 22.98 -13.36
C GLN A 122 21.39 22.86 -11.87
N MET A 123 20.08 22.82 -11.53
CA MET A 123 19.62 22.66 -10.15
C MET A 123 19.72 21.20 -9.73
N GLU A 124 20.05 20.99 -8.48
CA GLU A 124 20.00 19.66 -7.88
C GLU A 124 18.53 19.23 -7.73
N TRP A 125 18.22 18.03 -8.24
CA TRP A 125 16.89 17.44 -8.14
C TRP A 125 16.47 17.26 -6.68
N GLY A 126 15.26 17.72 -6.34
CA GLY A 126 14.73 17.64 -4.98
C GLY A 126 15.29 18.64 -4.00
N SER A 127 16.16 19.58 -4.44
CA SER A 127 16.61 20.68 -3.59
C SER A 127 15.49 21.66 -3.27
N GLU A 128 15.65 22.46 -2.24
CA GLU A 128 14.71 23.53 -1.88
C GLU A 128 14.53 24.52 -3.04
N GLU A 129 15.61 24.84 -3.76
CA GLU A 129 15.53 25.70 -4.94
C GLU A 129 14.67 25.06 -6.03
N PHE A 130 14.82 23.75 -6.29
CA PHE A 130 13.98 23.03 -7.25
C PHE A 130 12.51 23.07 -6.84
N HIS A 131 12.18 22.82 -5.58
CA HIS A 131 10.79 22.83 -5.10
C HIS A 131 10.11 24.19 -5.20
N GLN A 132 10.88 25.28 -5.20
CA GLN A 132 10.34 26.63 -5.40
C GLN A 132 10.06 26.96 -6.86
N THR A 133 10.63 26.21 -7.81
CA THR A 133 10.40 26.42 -9.23
C THR A 133 8.98 26.06 -9.65
N LEU A 134 8.58 26.52 -10.83
CA LEU A 134 7.29 26.18 -11.42
C LEU A 134 7.15 24.67 -11.67
N LEU A 135 8.23 24.05 -12.17
CA LEU A 135 8.26 22.60 -12.37
C LEU A 135 8.24 21.84 -11.04
N GLY A 136 9.02 22.28 -10.04
CA GLY A 136 9.04 21.65 -8.73
C GLY A 136 7.67 21.70 -8.03
N LYS A 137 6.95 22.80 -8.16
CA LYS A 137 5.56 22.91 -7.67
C LYS A 137 4.62 21.97 -8.41
N SER A 138 4.76 21.83 -9.73
CA SER A 138 3.98 20.87 -10.53
C SER A 138 4.24 19.44 -10.07
N VAL A 139 5.51 19.07 -9.85
CA VAL A 139 5.89 17.77 -9.31
C VAL A 139 5.30 17.53 -7.92
N GLY A 140 5.45 18.50 -7.01
CA GLY A 140 4.92 18.39 -5.65
C GLY A 140 3.41 18.13 -5.64
N LYS A 141 2.64 18.94 -6.38
CA LYS A 141 1.19 18.75 -6.50
C LYS A 141 0.82 17.40 -7.13
N CYS A 142 1.56 16.97 -8.15
CA CYS A 142 1.34 15.67 -8.77
C CYS A 142 1.54 14.54 -7.75
N LEU A 143 2.62 14.59 -6.98
CA LEU A 143 2.89 13.59 -5.93
C LEU A 143 1.84 13.60 -4.82
N ASP A 144 1.37 14.77 -4.39
CA ASP A 144 0.29 14.87 -3.38
C ASP A 144 -1.01 14.21 -3.87
N ILE A 145 -1.38 14.45 -5.13
CA ILE A 145 -2.58 13.86 -5.73
C ILE A 145 -2.40 12.34 -5.89
N LEU A 146 -1.22 11.90 -6.33
CA LEU A 146 -0.90 10.48 -6.46
C LEU A 146 -0.94 9.75 -5.10
N ALA A 147 -0.45 10.37 -4.04
CA ALA A 147 -0.51 9.81 -2.70
C ALA A 147 -1.96 9.58 -2.25
N VAL A 148 -2.85 10.55 -2.46
CA VAL A 148 -4.29 10.39 -2.18
C VAL A 148 -4.91 9.30 -3.04
N GLY A 149 -4.54 9.24 -4.33
CA GLY A 149 -5.00 8.19 -5.25
C GLY A 149 -4.59 6.80 -4.79
N LEU A 150 -3.33 6.62 -4.38
CA LEU A 150 -2.83 5.36 -3.84
C LEU A 150 -3.55 4.97 -2.54
N ASP A 151 -3.74 5.90 -1.61
CA ASP A 151 -4.46 5.65 -0.37
C ASP A 151 -5.89 5.13 -0.62
N SER A 152 -6.52 5.55 -1.72
CA SER A 152 -7.85 5.06 -2.09
C SER A 152 -7.85 3.66 -2.70
N LEU A 153 -6.77 3.26 -3.36
CA LEU A 153 -6.61 1.95 -3.98
C LEU A 153 -6.06 0.90 -3.01
N ILE A 154 -5.12 1.31 -2.15
CA ILE A 154 -4.52 0.48 -1.11
C ILE A 154 -5.34 0.68 0.17
N GLN A 155 -6.64 0.43 0.12
CA GLN A 155 -7.44 0.42 1.33
C GLN A 155 -7.17 -0.89 2.08
N PRO A 156 -6.97 -0.83 3.40
CA PRO A 156 -7.07 -2.04 4.19
C PRO A 156 -8.44 -2.65 3.89
N PRO A 157 -8.52 -3.96 3.67
CA PRO A 157 -9.81 -4.61 3.52
C PRO A 157 -10.69 -4.12 4.66
N ALA A 158 -11.93 -3.72 4.32
CA ALA A 158 -12.89 -3.24 5.32
C ALA A 158 -12.80 -4.19 6.49
N ALA A 159 -12.48 -3.66 7.67
CA ALA A 159 -12.31 -4.48 8.86
C ALA A 159 -13.56 -5.34 8.94
N LEU A 160 -13.47 -6.56 8.41
CA LEU A 160 -14.49 -7.53 8.63
C LEU A 160 -14.63 -7.51 10.14
N LYS A 161 -15.85 -7.37 10.63
CA LYS A 161 -16.15 -7.65 12.03
C LYS A 161 -15.83 -9.13 12.20
N VAL A 162 -14.53 -9.41 12.32
CA VAL A 162 -14.04 -10.76 12.51
C VAL A 162 -14.65 -11.20 13.83
N SER A 163 -15.65 -12.06 13.73
CA SER A 163 -15.95 -12.96 14.81
C SER A 163 -14.59 -13.50 15.27
N GLN A 164 -14.37 -13.57 16.56
CA GLN A 164 -13.11 -13.98 17.16
C GLN A 164 -12.42 -15.08 16.35
N PRO A 165 -11.09 -15.01 16.14
CA PRO A 165 -10.35 -16.04 15.41
C PRO A 165 -10.76 -17.44 15.90
N GLN A 166 -11.21 -18.29 14.98
CA GLN A 166 -11.77 -19.61 15.33
C GLN A 166 -11.57 -20.63 14.21
N LEU A 167 -11.67 -21.89 14.59
CA LEU A 167 -11.76 -23.03 13.68
C LEU A 167 -13.13 -23.02 12.99
N ILE A 168 -13.13 -23.08 11.66
CA ILE A 168 -14.36 -23.06 10.85
C ILE A 168 -14.79 -24.47 10.48
N SER A 169 -13.82 -25.30 10.07
CA SER A 169 -14.07 -26.67 9.66
C SER A 169 -12.87 -27.54 9.95
N ILE A 170 -13.12 -28.81 10.25
CA ILE A 170 -12.08 -29.82 10.54
C ILE A 170 -12.23 -30.97 9.57
N ASP A 171 -11.12 -31.34 8.93
CA ASP A 171 -11.02 -32.49 8.03
C ASP A 171 -9.83 -33.35 8.46
N GLY A 172 -10.08 -34.29 9.34
CA GLY A 172 -9.06 -35.16 9.91
C GLY A 172 -7.98 -34.42 10.66
N VAL A 173 -6.75 -34.42 10.15
CA VAL A 173 -5.61 -33.70 10.73
C VAL A 173 -5.48 -32.26 10.23
N GLN A 174 -6.29 -31.86 9.27
CA GLN A 174 -6.33 -30.50 8.73
C GLN A 174 -7.58 -29.78 9.22
N ALA A 175 -7.51 -28.47 9.29
CA ALA A 175 -8.63 -27.61 9.61
C ALA A 175 -8.53 -26.29 8.88
N TYR A 176 -9.63 -25.56 8.81
CA TYR A 176 -9.70 -24.21 8.28
C TYR A 176 -9.95 -23.23 9.43
N ILE A 177 -9.27 -22.10 9.35
CA ILE A 177 -9.41 -20.99 10.32
C ILE A 177 -9.79 -19.71 9.61
N ASN A 178 -10.59 -18.85 10.30
CA ASN A 178 -11.05 -17.58 9.75
C ASN A 178 -10.03 -16.44 9.91
N VAL A 179 -8.76 -16.74 9.86
CA VAL A 179 -7.68 -15.75 9.77
C VAL A 179 -6.86 -16.01 8.53
N GLY A 180 -6.32 -14.94 7.93
CA GLY A 180 -5.60 -15.01 6.69
C GLY A 180 -4.59 -13.88 6.54
N LEU A 181 -4.41 -13.42 5.31
CA LEU A 181 -3.39 -12.42 4.97
C LEU A 181 -3.54 -11.12 5.73
N VAL A 182 -4.76 -10.61 5.87
CA VAL A 182 -5.00 -9.34 6.59
C VAL A 182 -4.74 -9.44 8.09
N ASP A 183 -4.73 -10.64 8.64
CA ASP A 183 -4.42 -10.90 10.04
C ASP A 183 -2.91 -11.10 10.26
N SER A 184 -2.09 -10.82 9.22
CA SER A 184 -0.62 -10.95 9.25
C SER A 184 -0.12 -12.37 9.57
N VAL A 185 -0.91 -13.38 9.22
CA VAL A 185 -0.51 -14.77 9.42
C VAL A 185 0.41 -15.24 8.30
N GLN A 186 1.34 -16.12 8.65
CA GLN A 186 2.32 -16.69 7.72
C GLN A 186 2.36 -18.22 7.85
N ASN A 187 2.74 -18.89 6.77
CA ASN A 187 2.98 -20.31 6.80
C ASN A 187 3.99 -20.67 7.90
N GLY A 188 3.67 -21.67 8.69
CA GLY A 188 4.47 -22.09 9.84
C GLY A 188 4.09 -21.42 11.17
N ASN A 189 3.29 -20.34 11.19
CA ASN A 189 2.80 -19.78 12.45
C ASN A 189 1.99 -20.81 13.24
N LYS A 190 2.12 -20.77 14.56
CA LYS A 190 1.41 -21.68 15.48
C LYS A 190 0.39 -20.91 16.31
N TYR A 191 -0.75 -21.58 16.55
CA TYR A 191 -1.83 -21.03 17.34
C TYR A 191 -2.31 -22.08 18.33
N GLY A 192 -2.56 -21.65 19.57
CA GLY A 192 -3.25 -22.46 20.56
C GLY A 192 -4.76 -22.50 20.26
N VAL A 193 -5.38 -23.67 20.36
CA VAL A 193 -6.83 -23.87 20.25
C VAL A 193 -7.44 -23.90 21.64
N TRP A 194 -8.50 -23.11 21.84
CA TRP A 194 -9.16 -22.94 23.11
C TRP A 194 -10.64 -23.30 22.99
N ASP A 195 -11.14 -24.11 23.94
CA ASP A 195 -12.57 -24.39 24.02
C ASP A 195 -13.38 -23.12 24.36
N LYS A 196 -14.69 -23.20 24.21
CA LYS A 196 -15.61 -22.09 24.55
C LYS A 196 -15.93 -21.99 26.02
N GLY A 197 -15.39 -22.91 26.87
CA GLY A 197 -15.80 -23.10 28.23
C GLY A 197 -17.20 -23.75 28.31
N ARG A 198 -17.33 -24.78 29.15
CA ARG A 198 -18.62 -25.43 29.37
C ARG A 198 -19.56 -24.53 30.21
N GLU A 199 -20.86 -24.64 29.98
CA GLU A 199 -21.84 -24.03 30.87
C GLU A 199 -21.78 -24.66 32.26
N LEU A 200 -21.78 -23.83 33.28
CA LEU A 200 -21.89 -24.27 34.66
C LEU A 200 -23.35 -24.09 35.10
N ARG A 201 -23.98 -25.19 35.46
CA ARG A 201 -25.37 -25.22 35.89
C ARG A 201 -25.47 -25.57 37.36
N ASP A 202 -26.45 -25.01 38.01
CA ASP A 202 -26.79 -25.36 39.38
C ASP A 202 -27.34 -26.80 39.38
N PRO A 203 -26.79 -27.69 40.23
CA PRO A 203 -27.19 -29.09 40.22
C PRO A 203 -28.64 -29.34 40.73
N ASP A 204 -29.21 -28.39 41.47
CA ASP A 204 -30.54 -28.53 42.07
C ASP A 204 -31.64 -27.88 41.21
N THR A 205 -31.33 -26.78 40.55
CA THR A 205 -32.28 -25.96 39.75
C THR A 205 -32.09 -26.06 38.23
N ASP A 206 -30.98 -26.65 37.75
CA ASP A 206 -30.54 -26.69 36.35
C ASP A 206 -30.39 -25.28 35.72
N GLU A 207 -30.40 -24.23 36.52
CA GLU A 207 -30.16 -22.87 36.02
C GLU A 207 -28.69 -22.67 35.60
N VAL A 208 -28.47 -21.92 34.51
CA VAL A 208 -27.12 -21.57 34.02
C VAL A 208 -26.53 -20.51 34.94
N LEU A 209 -25.55 -20.88 35.76
CA LEU A 209 -24.82 -19.97 36.64
C LEU A 209 -23.71 -19.18 35.94
N GLY A 210 -23.21 -19.67 34.77
CA GLY A 210 -22.14 -19.05 34.03
C GLY A 210 -21.42 -20.01 33.11
N LYS A 211 -20.21 -19.62 32.67
CA LYS A 211 -19.33 -20.46 31.84
C LYS A 211 -17.99 -20.68 32.53
N ALA A 212 -17.49 -21.89 32.43
CA ALA A 212 -16.13 -22.21 32.86
C ALA A 212 -15.12 -21.42 31.99
N LEU A 213 -13.95 -21.17 32.55
CA LEU A 213 -12.88 -20.53 31.81
C LEU A 213 -12.47 -21.42 30.63
N PRO A 214 -12.26 -20.82 29.41
CA PRO A 214 -11.74 -21.53 28.27
C PRO A 214 -10.42 -22.23 28.59
N ARG A 215 -10.26 -23.47 28.13
CA ARG A 215 -9.04 -24.25 28.30
C ARG A 215 -8.37 -24.45 26.97
N ARG A 216 -7.04 -24.49 26.96
CA ARG A 216 -6.28 -24.88 25.78
C ARG A 216 -6.45 -26.37 25.55
N VAL A 217 -6.93 -26.75 24.38
CA VAL A 217 -7.25 -28.13 24.01
C VAL A 217 -6.34 -28.66 22.90
N GLY A 218 -5.67 -27.76 22.15
CA GLY A 218 -4.81 -28.19 21.06
C GLY A 218 -3.88 -27.08 20.55
N VAL A 219 -3.13 -27.44 19.52
CA VAL A 219 -2.25 -26.54 18.76
C VAL A 219 -2.42 -26.82 17.29
N VAL A 220 -2.52 -25.75 16.51
CA VAL A 220 -2.54 -25.82 15.05
C VAL A 220 -1.38 -25.01 14.46
N GLN A 221 -0.93 -25.41 13.29
CA GLN A 221 0.10 -24.71 12.53
C GLN A 221 -0.42 -24.38 11.13
N ILE A 222 -0.21 -23.14 10.68
CA ILE A 222 -0.57 -22.73 9.33
C ILE A 222 0.27 -23.51 8.31
N GLU A 223 -0.40 -24.24 7.45
CA GLU A 223 0.21 -24.89 6.28
C GLU A 223 0.16 -23.97 5.07
N GLN A 224 -0.98 -23.33 4.85
CA GLN A 224 -1.16 -22.45 3.70
C GLN A 224 -2.18 -21.35 4.01
N VAL A 225 -1.82 -20.12 3.66
CA VAL A 225 -2.76 -18.99 3.66
C VAL A 225 -3.50 -19.01 2.33
N LEU A 226 -4.83 -19.11 2.36
CA LEU A 226 -5.67 -19.30 1.18
C LEU A 226 -6.29 -18.00 0.66
N SER A 227 -6.62 -17.08 1.58
CA SER A 227 -7.22 -15.79 1.25
C SER A 227 -7.00 -14.78 2.36
N ASP A 228 -7.62 -13.61 2.23
CA ASP A 228 -7.54 -12.52 3.20
C ASP A 228 -7.95 -12.95 4.62
N HIS A 229 -8.93 -13.87 4.74
CA HIS A 229 -9.52 -14.31 6.02
C HIS A 229 -9.65 -15.83 6.11
N LEU A 230 -8.84 -16.59 5.38
CA LEU A 230 -8.92 -18.04 5.40
C LEU A 230 -7.52 -18.64 5.31
N SER A 231 -7.22 -19.56 6.20
CA SER A 231 -6.00 -20.36 6.15
C SER A 231 -6.30 -21.83 6.40
N LEU A 232 -5.52 -22.68 5.74
CA LEU A 232 -5.45 -24.10 6.02
C LEU A 232 -4.40 -24.32 7.11
N VAL A 233 -4.76 -25.06 8.13
CA VAL A 233 -3.89 -25.40 9.24
C VAL A 233 -3.82 -26.91 9.44
N ARG A 234 -2.71 -27.37 10.01
CA ARG A 234 -2.54 -28.74 10.49
C ARG A 234 -2.68 -28.76 12.01
N ILE A 235 -3.45 -29.69 12.54
CA ILE A 235 -3.58 -29.95 13.97
C ILE A 235 -2.31 -30.71 14.40
N LEU A 236 -1.49 -30.07 15.26
CA LEU A 236 -0.25 -30.68 15.76
C LEU A 236 -0.49 -31.57 16.98
N ASN A 237 -1.44 -31.19 17.83
CA ASN A 237 -1.85 -31.98 18.98
C ASN A 237 -3.31 -31.65 19.36
N GLY A 238 -3.92 -32.53 20.16
CA GLY A 238 -5.28 -32.34 20.63
C GLY A 238 -6.36 -32.70 19.60
N GLN A 239 -6.06 -33.50 18.57
CA GLN A 239 -6.96 -33.82 17.46
C GLN A 239 -8.35 -34.29 17.93
N ASP A 240 -8.41 -35.11 18.97
CA ASP A 240 -9.68 -35.67 19.49
C ASP A 240 -10.45 -34.65 20.39
N ALA A 241 -9.82 -33.54 20.76
CA ALA A 241 -10.37 -32.55 21.67
C ALA A 241 -10.70 -31.21 20.99
N VAL A 242 -10.32 -31.06 19.71
CA VAL A 242 -10.52 -29.85 18.94
C VAL A 242 -11.84 -29.95 18.18
N GLU A 243 -12.67 -28.90 18.29
CA GLU A 243 -13.97 -28.82 17.65
C GLU A 243 -14.13 -27.55 16.84
N GLU A 244 -15.03 -27.60 15.86
CA GLU A 244 -15.41 -26.43 15.07
C GLU A 244 -15.97 -25.30 15.97
N GLY A 245 -15.58 -24.07 15.64
CA GLY A 245 -15.94 -22.90 16.41
C GLY A 245 -15.11 -22.66 17.66
N PHE A 246 -14.11 -23.49 17.97
CA PHE A 246 -13.15 -23.19 19.04
C PHE A 246 -12.27 -22.00 18.66
N GLY A 247 -12.00 -21.16 19.67
CA GLY A 247 -11.17 -19.98 19.49
C GLY A 247 -9.71 -20.31 19.30
N ILE A 248 -9.00 -19.53 18.48
CA ILE A 248 -7.55 -19.64 18.31
C ILE A 248 -6.86 -18.38 18.82
N ARG A 249 -5.66 -18.54 19.39
CA ARG A 249 -4.82 -17.43 19.87
C ARG A 249 -3.37 -17.69 19.48
N ALA A 250 -2.66 -16.63 19.11
CA ALA A 250 -1.23 -16.71 18.83
C ALA A 250 -0.44 -17.25 20.04
N GLU A 251 0.57 -18.05 19.79
CA GLU A 251 1.53 -18.53 20.80
C GLU A 251 2.70 -17.57 20.94
#